data_b52f5b9f833c9da7c4d835b05de62e5d
#
_entry.id   b52f5b9f833c9da7c4d835b05de62e5d
#
_cell.length_a   1.000
_cell.length_b   1.000
_cell.length_c   1.000
_cell.angle_alpha   90.00
_cell.angle_beta   90.00
_cell.angle_gamma   90.00
#
_symmetry.space_group_name_H-M   'P 1'
#
loop_
_entity.id
_entity.type
_entity.pdbx_description
1 polymer ?
#
loop_
_entity_poly.entity_id
_entity_poly.type
_entity_poly.pdbx_seq_one_letter_code
_entity_poly.pdbx_strand_id
1 'polypeptide(L)'
;MDKGYAYEAGGNIYFDTSKLKEYYVFHNFNEEDLEVGVREGVEEDTNKRNKADFVLWFTKSKFDDQELKWDSPWGVGYPGWHIECSCISMKHLGERLDIHCGGIDNAFPHHTNEIAQSEAYLGHKWCNYWFHILHLNTNS
;
A
#
# COMPACT_ATOMS: atom_id res chain seq x y z
N MET A 1 -9.71 10.50 -1.56
CA MET A 1 -10.34 11.41 -2.54
C MET A 1 -10.32 12.86 -2.05
N ASP A 2 -10.99 13.21 -0.97
CA ASP A 2 -11.21 14.62 -0.52
C ASP A 2 -9.92 15.42 -0.25
N LYS A 3 -8.87 14.76 0.19
CA LYS A 3 -7.55 15.39 0.41
C LYS A 3 -6.67 15.43 -0.85
N GLY A 4 -7.14 14.92 -2.00
CA GLY A 4 -6.42 14.92 -3.27
C GLY A 4 -5.35 13.86 -3.45
N TYR A 5 -5.20 12.92 -2.51
CA TYR A 5 -4.20 11.85 -2.59
C TYR A 5 -4.66 10.61 -3.37
N ALA A 6 -5.93 10.52 -3.71
CA ALA A 6 -6.46 9.37 -4.44
C ALA A 6 -7.21 9.78 -5.71
N TYR A 7 -7.13 8.94 -6.72
CA TYR A 7 -7.80 9.13 -8.02
C TYR A 7 -8.39 7.81 -8.53
N GLU A 8 -9.39 7.95 -9.39
CA GLU A 8 -9.99 6.82 -10.11
C GLU A 8 -9.38 6.69 -11.49
N ALA A 9 -9.02 5.48 -11.89
CA ALA A 9 -8.60 5.15 -13.23
C ALA A 9 -8.93 3.68 -13.55
N GLY A 10 -9.42 3.41 -14.75
CA GLY A 10 -9.76 2.06 -15.20
C GLY A 10 -10.81 1.34 -14.33
N GLY A 11 -11.52 2.06 -13.47
CA GLY A 11 -12.49 1.54 -12.50
C GLY A 11 -11.92 1.24 -11.12
N ASN A 12 -10.61 1.35 -10.92
CA ASN A 12 -9.95 1.17 -9.63
C ASN A 12 -9.57 2.51 -8.98
N ILE A 13 -9.36 2.50 -7.69
CA ILE A 13 -8.91 3.67 -6.93
C ILE A 13 -7.44 3.51 -6.57
N TYR A 14 -6.65 4.51 -6.94
CA TYR A 14 -5.21 4.54 -6.74
C TYR A 14 -4.80 5.64 -5.76
N PHE A 15 -3.71 5.40 -5.05
CA PHE A 15 -2.98 6.43 -4.30
C PHE A 15 -1.98 7.11 -5.24
N ASP A 16 -1.99 8.43 -5.27
CA ASP A 16 -1.08 9.29 -6.05
C ASP A 16 0.18 9.60 -5.23
N THR A 17 1.23 8.86 -5.47
CA THR A 17 2.51 9.01 -4.73
C THR A 17 3.22 10.32 -5.03
N SER A 18 2.93 10.96 -6.17
CA SER A 18 3.51 12.27 -6.54
C SER A 18 3.09 13.42 -5.63
N LYS A 19 2.03 13.23 -4.83
CA LYS A 19 1.55 14.21 -3.86
C LYS A 19 2.32 14.22 -2.56
N LEU A 20 3.16 13.23 -2.33
CA LEU A 20 4.02 13.14 -1.15
C LEU A 20 5.31 13.91 -1.38
N LYS A 21 5.81 14.56 -0.32
CA LYS A 21 7.14 15.19 -0.33
C LYS A 21 8.25 14.14 -0.38
N GLU A 22 8.01 13.02 0.28
CA GLU A 22 8.92 11.88 0.37
C GLU A 22 8.09 10.60 0.39
N TYR A 23 8.33 9.71 -0.58
CA TYR A 23 7.68 8.41 -0.65
C TYR A 23 8.57 7.29 -0.15
N TYR A 24 9.86 7.28 -0.53
CA TYR A 24 10.83 6.27 -0.12
C TYR A 24 11.40 6.61 1.27
N VAL A 25 10.65 6.30 2.32
CA VAL A 25 10.97 6.65 3.71
C VAL A 25 12.01 5.73 4.36
N PHE A 26 12.21 4.52 3.82
CA PHE A 26 13.26 3.61 4.23
C PHE A 26 14.45 3.75 3.26
N HIS A 27 15.59 4.24 3.74
CA HIS A 27 16.70 4.79 2.95
C HIS A 27 17.45 3.86 1.97
N ASN A 28 17.04 2.62 1.84
CA ASN A 28 17.73 1.63 0.99
C ASN A 28 16.98 1.28 -0.30
N PHE A 29 15.93 2.01 -0.64
CA PHE A 29 15.10 1.73 -1.81
C PHE A 29 15.04 2.95 -2.73
N ASN A 30 15.12 2.73 -4.03
CA ASN A 30 15.02 3.74 -5.09
C ASN A 30 14.08 3.23 -6.21
N GLU A 31 13.90 4.04 -7.26
CA GLU A 31 13.02 3.63 -8.38
C GLU A 31 13.48 2.35 -9.10
N GLU A 32 14.77 2.03 -9.06
CA GLU A 32 15.32 0.81 -9.65
C GLU A 32 14.86 -0.44 -8.87
N ASP A 33 14.65 -0.31 -7.57
CA ASP A 33 14.12 -1.40 -6.73
C ASP A 33 12.65 -1.72 -7.02
N LEU A 34 11.91 -0.80 -7.67
CA LEU A 34 10.55 -1.06 -8.16
C LEU A 34 10.51 -2.14 -9.24
N GLU A 35 11.59 -2.31 -10.01
CA GLU A 35 11.69 -3.36 -11.03
C GLU A 35 11.87 -4.74 -10.41
N VAL A 36 12.54 -4.80 -9.26
CA VAL A 36 12.79 -6.05 -8.52
C VAL A 36 11.56 -6.50 -7.72
N GLY A 37 10.74 -5.55 -7.26
CA GLY A 37 9.51 -5.82 -6.50
C GLY A 37 8.31 -6.24 -7.36
N VAL A 38 8.42 -6.19 -8.68
CA VAL A 38 7.41 -6.71 -9.60
C VAL A 38 7.50 -8.23 -9.60
N ARG A 39 6.53 -8.91 -8.98
CA ARG A 39 6.39 -10.36 -9.12
C ARG A 39 6.36 -10.69 -10.60
N GLU A 40 7.20 -11.63 -11.05
CA GLU A 40 7.16 -12.15 -12.42
C GLU A 40 5.70 -12.45 -12.82
N GLY A 41 5.23 -11.84 -13.92
CA GLY A 41 3.87 -12.02 -14.43
C GLY A 41 2.85 -10.94 -14.06
N VAL A 42 3.23 -9.88 -13.33
CA VAL A 42 2.36 -8.70 -13.19
C VAL A 42 2.56 -7.81 -14.41
N GLU A 43 1.59 -7.78 -15.31
CA GLU A 43 1.56 -6.82 -16.40
C GLU A 43 1.54 -5.38 -15.84
N GLU A 44 2.28 -4.49 -16.52
CA GLU A 44 2.32 -3.09 -16.17
C GLU A 44 0.89 -2.51 -16.19
N ASP A 45 0.46 -1.93 -15.06
CA ASP A 45 -0.86 -1.32 -14.95
C ASP A 45 -0.83 0.07 -15.61
N THR A 46 -1.26 0.12 -16.86
CA THR A 46 -1.29 1.34 -17.68
C THR A 46 -2.26 2.42 -17.17
N ASN A 47 -3.11 2.11 -16.19
CA ASN A 47 -4.02 3.08 -15.57
C ASN A 47 -3.34 3.97 -14.53
N LYS A 48 -2.16 3.59 -14.03
CA LYS A 48 -1.41 4.38 -13.07
C LYS A 48 -0.89 5.66 -13.69
N ARG A 49 -0.98 6.77 -12.94
CA ARG A 49 -0.38 8.05 -13.31
C ARG A 49 1.12 8.05 -13.11
N ASN A 50 1.57 7.43 -12.02
CA ASN A 50 2.99 7.28 -11.68
C ASN A 50 3.30 5.81 -11.43
N LYS A 51 4.50 5.37 -11.75
CA LYS A 51 4.93 3.97 -11.60
C LYS A 51 4.78 3.47 -10.17
N ALA A 52 5.05 4.32 -9.19
CA ALA A 52 4.97 4.00 -7.76
C ALA A 52 3.54 4.01 -7.19
N ASP A 53 2.54 4.48 -7.94
CA ASP A 53 1.16 4.49 -7.46
C ASP A 53 0.67 3.08 -7.17
N PHE A 54 -0.20 2.94 -6.18
CA PHE A 54 -0.71 1.65 -5.75
C PHE A 54 -2.22 1.68 -5.54
N VAL A 55 -2.84 0.51 -5.65
CA VAL A 55 -4.30 0.40 -5.58
C VAL A 55 -4.77 0.45 -4.12
N LEU A 56 -5.78 1.28 -3.87
CA LEU A 56 -6.50 1.36 -2.60
C LEU A 56 -7.79 0.51 -2.64
N TRP A 57 -8.47 0.48 -3.78
CA TRP A 57 -9.71 -0.26 -3.96
C TRP A 57 -9.79 -0.84 -5.37
N PHE A 58 -10.07 -2.14 -5.46
CA PHE A 58 -10.27 -2.85 -6.70
C PHE A 58 -11.76 -3.00 -6.99
N THR A 59 -12.24 -2.49 -8.12
CA THR A 59 -13.54 -2.85 -8.71
C THR A 59 -13.35 -3.74 -9.94
N LYS A 60 -12.18 -3.66 -10.58
CA LYS A 60 -11.77 -4.49 -11.70
C LYS A 60 -10.40 -5.08 -11.42
N SER A 61 -10.31 -6.39 -11.44
CA SER A 61 -9.07 -7.12 -11.20
C SER A 61 -9.03 -8.38 -12.04
N LYS A 62 -7.85 -8.88 -12.32
CA LYS A 62 -7.64 -10.22 -12.90
C LYS A 62 -8.10 -11.34 -11.95
N PHE A 63 -8.26 -11.04 -10.67
CA PHE A 63 -8.75 -11.94 -9.64
C PHE A 63 -10.24 -11.72 -9.39
N ASP A 64 -11.04 -11.83 -10.44
CA ASP A 64 -12.52 -11.67 -10.36
C ASP A 64 -13.21 -12.73 -9.50
N ASP A 65 -12.51 -13.77 -9.12
CA ASP A 65 -12.91 -14.88 -8.24
C ASP A 65 -12.73 -14.60 -6.74
N GLN A 66 -12.37 -13.37 -6.35
CA GLN A 66 -12.37 -12.96 -4.95
C GLN A 66 -13.76 -13.15 -4.34
N GLU A 67 -13.85 -14.01 -3.30
CA GLU A 67 -15.11 -14.30 -2.62
C GLU A 67 -15.59 -13.12 -1.76
N LEU A 68 -14.66 -12.38 -1.15
CA LEU A 68 -14.97 -11.26 -0.29
C LEU A 68 -14.96 -9.94 -1.09
N LYS A 69 -16.15 -9.43 -1.34
CA LYS A 69 -16.39 -8.14 -1.99
C LYS A 69 -17.42 -7.34 -1.19
N TRP A 70 -17.32 -6.03 -1.26
CA TRP A 70 -18.22 -5.10 -0.58
C TRP A 70 -18.69 -4.00 -1.52
N ASP A 71 -19.82 -3.40 -1.20
CA ASP A 71 -20.29 -2.20 -1.86
C ASP A 71 -19.39 -1.00 -1.51
N SER A 72 -19.15 -0.17 -2.50
CA SER A 72 -18.44 1.10 -2.32
C SER A 72 -19.03 2.18 -3.22
N PRO A 73 -18.71 3.48 -3.01
CA PRO A 73 -19.11 4.55 -3.91
C PRO A 73 -18.65 4.36 -5.37
N TRP A 74 -17.64 3.52 -5.60
CA TRP A 74 -17.07 3.24 -6.91
C TRP A 74 -17.55 1.91 -7.52
N GLY A 75 -18.40 1.19 -6.81
CA GLY A 75 -18.92 -0.11 -7.20
C GLY A 75 -18.51 -1.22 -6.23
N VAL A 76 -19.03 -2.44 -6.52
CA VAL A 76 -18.67 -3.64 -5.76
C VAL A 76 -17.21 -3.98 -6.00
N GLY A 77 -16.45 -4.20 -4.93
CA GLY A 77 -15.03 -4.49 -5.01
C GLY A 77 -14.41 -4.88 -3.68
N TYR A 78 -13.10 -4.79 -3.59
CA TYR A 78 -12.34 -5.14 -2.41
C TYR A 78 -11.13 -4.21 -2.22
N PRO A 79 -10.63 -4.07 -0.97
CA PRO A 79 -9.49 -3.20 -0.68
C PRO A 79 -8.19 -3.75 -1.26
N GLY A 80 -7.25 -2.86 -1.54
CA GLY A 80 -5.86 -3.23 -1.76
C GLY A 80 -5.22 -3.73 -0.47
N TRP A 81 -4.21 -4.58 -0.57
CA TRP A 81 -3.55 -5.19 0.58
C TRP A 81 -3.01 -4.18 1.61
N HIS A 82 -2.44 -3.08 1.14
CA HIS A 82 -1.82 -2.10 2.04
C HIS A 82 -2.85 -1.36 2.90
N ILE A 83 -4.02 -1.03 2.34
CA ILE A 83 -5.05 -0.29 3.09
C ILE A 83 -5.74 -1.13 4.15
N GLU A 84 -5.80 -2.45 3.96
CA GLU A 84 -6.33 -3.37 4.97
C GLU A 84 -5.56 -3.24 6.29
N CYS A 85 -4.24 -3.31 6.24
CA CYS A 85 -3.38 -3.21 7.42
C CYS A 85 -3.53 -1.84 8.11
N SER A 86 -3.54 -0.75 7.35
CA SER A 86 -3.76 0.59 7.91
C SER A 86 -5.11 0.70 8.61
N CYS A 87 -6.18 0.26 7.98
CA CYS A 87 -7.54 0.35 8.53
C CYS A 87 -7.71 -0.55 9.77
N ILE A 88 -7.22 -1.77 9.73
CA ILE A 88 -7.31 -2.71 10.87
C ILE A 88 -6.51 -2.17 12.05
N SER A 89 -5.29 -1.71 11.82
CA SER A 89 -4.44 -1.13 12.87
C SER A 89 -5.10 0.08 13.51
N MET A 90 -5.59 1.02 12.73
CA MET A 90 -6.24 2.22 13.26
C MET A 90 -7.52 1.90 14.03
N LYS A 91 -8.30 0.91 13.56
CA LYS A 91 -9.54 0.49 14.23
C LYS A 91 -9.29 -0.08 15.63
N HIS A 92 -8.22 -0.85 15.81
CA HIS A 92 -7.98 -1.57 17.06
C HIS A 92 -6.95 -0.92 17.96
N LEU A 93 -5.99 -0.17 17.41
CA LEU A 93 -4.85 0.41 18.13
C LEU A 93 -4.86 1.95 18.13
N GLY A 94 -5.79 2.56 17.38
CA GLY A 94 -5.88 4.02 17.28
C GLY A 94 -4.96 4.60 16.19
N GLU A 95 -4.87 5.92 16.17
CA GLU A 95 -4.22 6.68 15.10
C GLU A 95 -2.70 6.86 15.28
N ARG A 96 -2.13 6.23 16.29
CA ARG A 96 -0.69 6.24 16.58
C ARG A 96 -0.25 4.87 17.03
N LEU A 97 0.77 4.34 16.36
CA LEU A 97 1.42 3.10 16.71
C LEU A 97 2.78 3.38 17.34
N ASP A 98 3.12 2.65 18.39
CA ASP A 98 4.46 2.70 18.94
C ASP A 98 5.43 1.90 18.09
N ILE A 99 5.07 0.66 17.76
CA ILE A 99 5.92 -0.26 17.00
C ILE A 99 5.07 -0.97 15.94
N HIS A 100 5.61 -1.08 14.72
CA HIS A 100 5.08 -1.91 13.65
C HIS A 100 6.17 -2.83 13.12
N CYS A 101 5.90 -4.13 13.10
CA CYS A 101 6.87 -5.17 12.76
C CYS A 101 6.50 -5.88 11.46
N GLY A 102 7.51 -6.40 10.76
CA GLY A 102 7.32 -7.27 9.61
C GLY A 102 8.62 -7.87 9.11
N GLY A 103 8.54 -8.73 8.11
CA GLY A 103 9.71 -9.20 7.38
C GLY A 103 10.39 -8.05 6.64
N ILE A 104 11.67 -8.21 6.33
CA ILE A 104 12.44 -7.18 5.59
C ILE A 104 11.81 -6.90 4.21
N ASP A 105 11.18 -7.89 3.59
CA ASP A 105 10.46 -7.79 2.34
C ASP A 105 9.22 -6.88 2.42
N ASN A 106 8.65 -6.68 3.61
CA ASN A 106 7.56 -5.74 3.83
C ASN A 106 8.01 -4.27 3.92
N ALA A 107 9.28 -3.99 4.13
CA ALA A 107 9.76 -2.61 4.19
C ALA A 107 9.37 -1.86 2.91
N PHE A 108 9.53 -2.53 1.76
CA PHE A 108 9.09 -2.04 0.47
C PHE A 108 8.48 -3.18 -0.35
N PRO A 109 7.29 -3.01 -0.99
CA PRO A 109 6.50 -1.76 -0.99
C PRO A 109 5.48 -1.65 0.17
N HIS A 110 5.21 -2.72 0.93
CA HIS A 110 4.04 -2.79 1.81
C HIS A 110 4.04 -1.72 2.91
N HIS A 111 5.04 -1.69 3.78
CA HIS A 111 5.13 -0.71 4.87
C HIS A 111 5.33 0.72 4.36
N THR A 112 6.05 0.91 3.26
CA THR A 112 6.17 2.21 2.59
C THR A 112 4.81 2.73 2.16
N ASN A 113 3.96 1.87 1.58
CA ASN A 113 2.61 2.22 1.16
C ASN A 113 1.66 2.43 2.36
N GLU A 114 1.81 1.65 3.43
CA GLU A 114 1.06 1.88 4.66
C GLU A 114 1.36 3.26 5.27
N ILE A 115 2.63 3.68 5.31
CA ILE A 115 3.03 5.02 5.77
C ILE A 115 2.40 6.08 4.88
N ALA A 116 2.54 5.94 3.56
CA ALA A 116 2.03 6.89 2.59
C ALA A 116 0.53 7.17 2.79
N GLN A 117 -0.28 6.13 2.79
CA GLN A 117 -1.74 6.26 2.93
C GLN A 117 -2.19 6.67 4.33
N SER A 118 -1.56 6.15 5.37
CA SER A 118 -1.92 6.44 6.75
C SER A 118 -1.60 7.89 7.11
N GLU A 119 -0.40 8.36 6.82
CA GLU A 119 0.02 9.73 7.14
C GLU A 119 -0.68 10.77 6.26
N ALA A 120 -0.98 10.46 5.00
CA ALA A 120 -1.81 11.30 4.14
C ALA A 120 -3.24 11.46 4.69
N TYR A 121 -3.81 10.38 5.23
CA TYR A 121 -5.12 10.40 5.86
C TYR A 121 -5.12 11.16 7.19
N LEU A 122 -4.18 10.84 8.08
CA LEU A 122 -4.11 11.36 9.45
C LEU A 122 -3.59 12.81 9.49
N GLY A 123 -2.64 13.17 8.63
CA GLY A 123 -1.94 14.46 8.64
C GLY A 123 -0.85 14.55 9.70
N HIS A 124 -0.43 13.42 10.27
CA HIS A 124 0.67 13.33 11.24
C HIS A 124 1.40 11.99 11.10
N LYS A 125 2.56 11.87 11.75
CA LYS A 125 3.32 10.62 11.81
C LYS A 125 2.49 9.51 12.44
N TRP A 126 2.39 8.37 11.77
CA TRP A 126 1.54 7.26 12.18
C TRP A 126 2.23 6.30 13.15
N CYS A 127 3.46 5.85 12.83
CA CYS A 127 4.20 4.88 13.63
C CYS A 127 5.56 5.42 14.06
N ASN A 128 5.93 5.17 15.32
CA ASN A 128 7.20 5.66 15.88
C ASN A 128 8.38 4.79 15.46
N TYR A 129 8.24 3.46 15.54
CA TYR A 129 9.33 2.52 15.29
C TYR A 129 8.89 1.42 14.31
N TRP A 130 9.68 1.23 13.27
CA TRP A 130 9.53 0.18 12.28
C TRP A 130 10.58 -0.89 12.54
N PHE A 131 10.15 -2.15 12.68
CA PHE A 131 11.03 -3.27 12.98
C PHE A 131 10.96 -4.29 11.85
N HIS A 132 12.05 -4.44 11.09
CA HIS A 132 12.13 -5.38 9.98
C HIS A 132 13.10 -6.51 10.32
N ILE A 133 12.64 -7.75 10.16
CA ILE A 133 13.36 -8.95 10.55
C ILE A 133 13.67 -9.76 9.29
N LEU A 134 14.90 -10.26 9.19
CA LEU A 134 15.28 -11.20 8.14
C LEU A 134 14.54 -12.53 8.29
N HIS A 135 14.34 -13.21 7.17
CA HIS A 135 13.69 -14.52 7.16
C HIS A 135 14.50 -15.56 7.95
N LEU A 136 13.81 -16.38 8.71
CA LEU A 136 14.42 -17.56 9.32
C LEU A 136 14.60 -18.63 8.23
N ASN A 137 15.85 -18.94 7.91
CA ASN A 137 16.18 -20.02 7.00
C ASN A 137 16.39 -21.30 7.81
N THR A 138 15.67 -22.37 7.47
CA THR A 138 15.91 -23.71 8.00
C THR A 138 16.64 -24.54 6.96
N ASN A 139 17.75 -25.19 7.36
CA ASN A 139 18.39 -26.18 6.51
C ASN A 139 17.49 -27.41 6.43
N SER A 140 16.94 -27.69 5.26
CA SER A 140 16.23 -28.93 4.94
C SER A 140 17.16 -29.87 4.24
#